data_8905cfe518d878d0df474997035c5b0b
#
_entry.id   8905cfe518d878d0df474997035c5b0b
#
_cell.length_a   1.000
_cell.length_b   1.000
_cell.length_c   1.000
_cell.angle_alpha   90.00
_cell.angle_beta   90.00
_cell.angle_gamma   90.00
#
_symmetry.space_group_name_H-M   'P 1'
#
loop_
_entity.id
_entity.type
_entity.pdbx_description
1 polymer ?
#
loop_
_entity_poly.entity_id
_entity_poly.type
_entity_poly.pdbx_seq_one_letter_code
_entity_poly.pdbx_strand_id
1 'polypeptide(L)'
;MNISHKLVVIGGGLAGSEAAWQAAEQGIKVLLYEMRPFGQTGAHKSSCLAELICSNSLGSDLPDRASGILKAELRRMGSLLLRCAETVSLPAGGALAVDREQFSYLVTEAIEKHPRITILRQEIIRIPEETTIIASGPLTSHGLCESLINMIGCDNLYFYDAIAPIVSFDSINMSVAFRASRYYRGKQDVGDYINCPMSHDQYEVFFEFLLNAEAIELREFEGQLKNGVTAGSRQYFEGCMPIEVIARRGKKALLFGPLRPVGLVNPHTGKRPYAVVQLRQDNLAGTLYNLVGFQTNLKIAEQKQIIRLIPGLEAGEIVRYGQMHRNTFIFSPALLNPTMQFRNRANLFFGGQITGVEGYVASIATGLLAGLNAARLLQAKPLLELPRETMIGALCYYITHAMPSDYQPMKANFGILPPIELQRRLNKRERAVAYANRSANVLDASIKCL
;
A
#
# COMPACT_ATOMS: atom_id res chain seq x y z
N MET A 1 17.44 -29.29 27.43
CA MET A 1 16.53 -29.38 26.25
C MET A 1 16.61 -28.06 25.50
N ASN A 2 17.22 -28.05 24.32
CA ASN A 2 17.23 -26.84 23.45
C ASN A 2 15.79 -26.60 22.99
N ILE A 3 15.07 -25.70 23.66
CA ILE A 3 13.83 -25.15 23.13
C ILE A 3 14.24 -24.33 21.91
N SER A 4 14.10 -24.94 20.74
CA SER A 4 14.28 -24.22 19.46
C SER A 4 13.21 -23.13 19.42
N HIS A 5 13.57 -21.92 19.82
CA HIS A 5 12.70 -20.75 19.68
C HIS A 5 12.36 -20.58 18.19
N LYS A 6 11.13 -20.94 17.83
CA LYS A 6 10.63 -20.97 16.46
C LYS A 6 9.50 -19.97 16.34
N LEU A 7 9.63 -19.06 15.37
CA LEU A 7 8.59 -18.10 15.04
C LEU A 7 7.81 -18.58 13.84
N VAL A 8 6.49 -18.54 13.91
CA VAL A 8 5.60 -18.75 12.77
C VAL A 8 5.17 -17.40 12.21
N VAL A 9 5.29 -17.22 10.91
CA VAL A 9 4.76 -16.04 10.19
C VAL A 9 3.74 -16.52 9.16
N ILE A 10 2.52 -16.02 9.22
CA ILE A 10 1.42 -16.39 8.32
C ILE A 10 1.19 -15.29 7.30
N GLY A 11 1.47 -15.59 6.04
CA GLY A 11 1.37 -14.69 4.89
C GLY A 11 2.73 -14.17 4.42
N GLY A 12 3.12 -14.51 3.19
CA GLY A 12 4.36 -14.08 2.53
C GLY A 12 4.20 -12.77 1.73
N GLY A 13 3.27 -11.89 2.13
CA GLY A 13 3.13 -10.56 1.57
C GLY A 13 4.22 -9.59 2.08
N LEU A 14 4.04 -8.28 1.84
CA LEU A 14 5.01 -7.25 2.25
C LEU A 14 5.33 -7.32 3.75
N ALA A 15 4.29 -7.33 4.59
CA ALA A 15 4.47 -7.34 6.04
C ALA A 15 5.09 -8.62 6.56
N GLY A 16 4.66 -9.78 6.07
CA GLY A 16 5.18 -11.07 6.53
C GLY A 16 6.61 -11.34 6.07
N SER A 17 6.96 -10.98 4.84
CA SER A 17 8.34 -11.06 4.35
C SER A 17 9.28 -10.17 5.16
N GLU A 18 8.86 -8.93 5.46
CA GLU A 18 9.65 -8.02 6.30
C GLU A 18 9.76 -8.55 7.74
N ALA A 19 8.66 -9.04 8.32
CA ALA A 19 8.65 -9.60 9.68
C ALA A 19 9.55 -10.83 9.80
N ALA A 20 9.49 -11.74 8.83
CA ALA A 20 10.34 -12.93 8.79
C ALA A 20 11.83 -12.55 8.71
N TRP A 21 12.16 -11.59 7.83
CA TRP A 21 13.53 -11.08 7.71
C TRP A 21 14.04 -10.49 9.02
N GLN A 22 13.30 -9.56 9.61
CA GLN A 22 13.71 -8.88 10.84
C GLN A 22 13.91 -9.85 12.01
N ALA A 23 13.02 -10.83 12.16
CA ALA A 23 13.17 -11.84 13.21
C ALA A 23 14.38 -12.76 12.95
N ALA A 24 14.61 -13.12 11.70
CA ALA A 24 15.74 -13.98 11.33
C ALA A 24 17.09 -13.27 11.50
N GLU A 25 17.19 -11.99 11.20
CA GLU A 25 18.37 -11.15 11.48
C GLU A 25 18.67 -11.04 12.99
N GLN A 26 17.62 -11.13 13.85
CA GLN A 26 17.78 -11.25 15.30
C GLN A 26 18.15 -12.68 15.77
N GLY A 27 18.46 -13.59 14.86
CA GLY A 27 18.89 -14.95 15.16
C GLY A 27 17.78 -15.98 15.38
N ILE A 28 16.52 -15.61 15.19
CA ILE A 28 15.36 -16.49 15.36
C ILE A 28 15.17 -17.38 14.12
N LYS A 29 14.84 -18.66 14.33
CA LYS A 29 14.39 -19.54 13.25
C LYS A 29 12.94 -19.25 12.92
N VAL A 30 12.65 -18.99 11.65
CA VAL A 30 11.33 -18.57 11.16
C VAL A 30 10.75 -19.61 10.21
N LEU A 31 9.47 -19.95 10.41
CA LEU A 31 8.64 -20.63 9.43
C LEU A 31 7.70 -19.63 8.81
N LEU A 32 7.90 -19.31 7.53
CA LEU A 32 7.06 -18.41 6.76
C LEU A 32 6.07 -19.23 5.93
N TYR A 33 4.79 -19.15 6.28
CA TYR A 33 3.72 -19.79 5.53
C TYR A 33 3.16 -18.87 4.47
N GLU A 34 3.10 -19.34 3.24
CA GLU A 34 2.49 -18.67 2.10
C GLU A 34 1.63 -19.66 1.33
N MET A 35 0.35 -19.36 1.16
CA MET A 35 -0.58 -20.29 0.52
C MET A 35 -0.36 -20.47 -0.99
N ARG A 36 0.25 -19.49 -1.66
CA ARG A 36 0.54 -19.58 -3.10
C ARG A 36 1.74 -20.49 -3.36
N PRO A 37 1.74 -21.28 -4.44
CA PRO A 37 0.77 -21.28 -5.56
C PRO A 37 -0.48 -22.15 -5.35
N PHE A 38 -0.60 -22.89 -4.26
CA PHE A 38 -1.67 -23.89 -4.05
C PHE A 38 -3.02 -23.24 -3.68
N GLY A 39 -3.00 -22.16 -2.87
CA GLY A 39 -4.14 -21.29 -2.64
C GLY A 39 -3.99 -20.00 -3.46
N GLN A 40 -5.05 -19.55 -4.09
CA GLN A 40 -5.03 -18.32 -4.91
C GLN A 40 -5.97 -17.26 -4.36
N THR A 41 -5.58 -16.01 -4.55
CA THR A 41 -6.46 -14.84 -4.39
C THR A 41 -6.78 -14.26 -5.76
N GLY A 42 -7.88 -13.57 -5.91
CA GLY A 42 -8.25 -12.94 -7.18
C GLY A 42 -7.29 -11.86 -7.68
N ALA A 43 -6.37 -11.37 -6.83
CA ALA A 43 -5.48 -10.25 -7.14
C ALA A 43 -4.04 -10.66 -7.47
N HIS A 44 -3.53 -11.71 -6.86
CA HIS A 44 -2.17 -12.20 -7.10
C HIS A 44 -2.07 -12.98 -8.41
N LYS A 45 -0.91 -12.92 -9.06
CA LYS A 45 -0.64 -13.57 -10.34
C LYS A 45 0.57 -14.51 -10.30
N SER A 46 1.42 -14.40 -9.28
CA SER A 46 2.64 -15.16 -9.15
C SER A 46 2.72 -15.90 -7.80
N SER A 47 3.68 -16.82 -7.68
CA SER A 47 4.03 -17.45 -6.41
C SER A 47 5.08 -16.66 -5.62
N CYS A 48 5.59 -15.55 -6.16
CA CYS A 48 6.59 -14.72 -5.49
C CYS A 48 6.06 -14.09 -4.20
N LEU A 49 6.94 -13.93 -3.22
CA LEU A 49 6.65 -13.18 -2.01
C LEU A 49 6.54 -11.68 -2.30
N ALA A 50 5.90 -10.93 -1.41
CA ALA A 50 5.76 -9.48 -1.47
C ALA A 50 5.23 -8.92 -2.82
N GLU A 51 4.39 -9.66 -3.53
CA GLU A 51 3.79 -9.21 -4.79
C GLU A 51 2.94 -7.96 -4.59
N LEU A 52 3.19 -6.91 -5.41
CA LEU A 52 2.44 -5.66 -5.38
C LEU A 52 1.16 -5.77 -6.20
N ILE A 53 0.01 -5.86 -5.57
CA ILE A 53 -1.27 -6.15 -6.24
C ILE A 53 -1.97 -4.92 -6.80
N CYS A 54 -1.91 -3.77 -6.13
CA CYS A 54 -2.67 -2.57 -6.51
C CYS A 54 -1.89 -1.69 -7.49
N SER A 55 -0.75 -1.18 -7.08
CA SER A 55 0.07 -0.20 -7.82
C SER A 55 1.53 -0.58 -7.68
N ASN A 56 2.39 -0.08 -8.56
CA ASN A 56 3.83 -0.27 -8.43
C ASN A 56 4.51 0.86 -7.64
N SER A 57 3.76 1.74 -6.99
CA SER A 57 4.30 2.86 -6.24
C SER A 57 4.24 2.63 -4.74
N LEU A 58 5.38 2.83 -4.09
CA LEU A 58 5.49 2.90 -2.64
C LEU A 58 5.24 4.32 -2.10
N GLY A 59 4.65 5.20 -2.91
CA GLY A 59 4.32 6.57 -2.54
C GLY A 59 5.51 7.53 -2.56
N SER A 60 5.28 8.78 -2.12
CA SER A 60 6.32 9.84 -2.18
C SER A 60 7.55 9.48 -1.36
N ASP A 61 8.73 9.67 -1.94
CA ASP A 61 10.05 9.50 -1.29
C ASP A 61 10.68 10.84 -0.87
N LEU A 62 9.98 11.94 -1.10
CA LEU A 62 10.47 13.26 -0.71
C LEU A 62 10.53 13.38 0.82
N PRO A 63 11.64 13.90 1.38
CA PRO A 63 11.85 13.97 2.83
C PRO A 63 10.87 14.91 3.55
N ASP A 64 10.25 15.83 2.81
CA ASP A 64 9.21 16.73 3.30
C ASP A 64 7.78 16.18 3.13
N ARG A 65 7.63 14.87 3.04
CA ARG A 65 6.35 14.14 2.95
C ARG A 65 6.29 13.05 4.01
N ALA A 66 5.11 12.81 4.56
CA ALA A 66 4.90 11.79 5.58
C ALA A 66 5.36 10.38 5.15
N SER A 67 5.05 9.99 3.89
CA SER A 67 5.53 8.73 3.33
C SER A 67 7.05 8.70 3.13
N GLY A 68 7.70 9.84 2.85
CA GLY A 68 9.16 9.94 2.79
C GLY A 68 9.81 9.81 4.16
N ILE A 69 9.21 10.40 5.21
CA ILE A 69 9.65 10.22 6.60
C ILE A 69 9.56 8.74 6.99
N LEU A 70 8.42 8.09 6.72
CA LEU A 70 8.25 6.65 7.02
C LEU A 70 9.31 5.79 6.34
N LYS A 71 9.65 6.07 5.07
CA LYS A 71 10.72 5.36 4.37
C LYS A 71 12.11 5.64 4.98
N ALA A 72 12.36 6.88 5.37
CA ALA A 72 13.62 7.23 6.04
C ALA A 72 13.79 6.48 7.37
N GLU A 73 12.71 6.27 8.11
CA GLU A 73 12.70 5.44 9.32
C GLU A 73 12.98 3.96 8.99
N LEU A 74 12.32 3.41 7.98
CA LEU A 74 12.54 2.03 7.53
C LEU A 74 13.98 1.78 7.05
N ARG A 75 14.59 2.75 6.35
CA ARG A 75 16.02 2.69 5.95
C ARG A 75 16.92 2.57 7.19
N ARG A 76 16.68 3.40 8.21
CA ARG A 76 17.43 3.38 9.47
C ARG A 76 17.27 2.07 10.22
N MET A 77 16.11 1.45 10.14
CA MET A 77 15.81 0.17 10.78
C MET A 77 16.21 -1.05 9.92
N GLY A 78 16.86 -0.86 8.78
CA GLY A 78 17.39 -1.93 7.95
C GLY A 78 16.34 -2.76 7.21
N SER A 79 15.23 -2.15 6.76
CA SER A 79 14.19 -2.84 5.99
C SER A 79 14.73 -3.52 4.73
N LEU A 80 14.52 -4.83 4.62
CA LEU A 80 14.84 -5.61 3.42
C LEU A 80 14.04 -5.10 2.22
N LEU A 81 12.72 -4.97 2.40
CA LEU A 81 11.82 -4.65 1.30
C LEU A 81 12.10 -3.27 0.73
N LEU A 82 12.47 -2.30 1.56
CA LEU A 82 12.82 -0.99 1.07
C LEU A 82 14.13 -1.02 0.27
N ARG A 83 15.13 -1.76 0.72
CA ARG A 83 16.38 -1.99 -0.01
C ARG A 83 16.13 -2.64 -1.37
N CYS A 84 15.30 -3.69 -1.43
CA CYS A 84 14.91 -4.31 -2.70
C CYS A 84 14.18 -3.32 -3.62
N ALA A 85 13.27 -2.51 -3.07
CA ALA A 85 12.53 -1.49 -3.84
C ALA A 85 13.45 -0.45 -4.47
N GLU A 86 14.48 -0.01 -3.76
CA GLU A 86 15.46 0.96 -4.25
C GLU A 86 16.31 0.41 -5.40
N THR A 87 16.66 -0.89 -5.33
CA THR A 87 17.44 -1.56 -6.39
C THR A 87 16.72 -1.59 -7.73
N VAL A 88 15.39 -1.73 -7.72
CA VAL A 88 14.56 -1.84 -8.95
C VAL A 88 13.64 -0.64 -9.14
N SER A 89 14.09 0.52 -8.68
CA SER A 89 13.30 1.75 -8.75
C SER A 89 13.16 2.27 -10.17
N LEU A 90 11.95 2.77 -10.48
CA LEU A 90 11.59 3.36 -11.75
C LEU A 90 11.49 4.89 -11.63
N PRO A 91 11.69 5.64 -12.72
CA PRO A 91 11.41 7.06 -12.75
C PRO A 91 9.93 7.35 -12.48
N ALA A 92 9.62 8.09 -11.41
CA ALA A 92 8.27 8.43 -11.00
C ALA A 92 8.20 9.76 -10.24
N GLY A 93 8.92 10.77 -10.67
CA GLY A 93 8.99 12.09 -10.05
C GLY A 93 9.50 12.01 -8.61
N GLY A 94 8.71 12.49 -7.66
CA GLY A 94 9.04 12.40 -6.22
C GLY A 94 8.54 11.13 -5.54
N ALA A 95 8.08 10.12 -6.28
CA ALA A 95 7.62 8.84 -5.72
C ALA A 95 8.68 7.75 -5.91
N LEU A 96 8.70 6.76 -5.02
CA LEU A 96 9.40 5.50 -5.20
C LEU A 96 8.45 4.54 -5.91
N ALA A 97 8.61 4.38 -7.22
CA ALA A 97 7.95 3.32 -7.99
C ALA A 97 8.96 2.24 -8.34
N VAL A 98 8.51 1.01 -8.53
CA VAL A 98 9.36 -0.16 -8.75
C VAL A 98 8.86 -0.99 -9.93
N ASP A 99 9.76 -1.75 -10.53
CA ASP A 99 9.39 -2.88 -11.37
C ASP A 99 8.80 -3.97 -10.44
N ARG A 100 7.52 -4.32 -10.62
CA ARG A 100 6.79 -5.21 -9.70
C ARG A 100 7.36 -6.62 -9.68
N GLU A 101 7.72 -7.13 -10.85
CA GLU A 101 8.18 -8.50 -10.99
C GLU A 101 9.58 -8.65 -10.42
N GLN A 102 10.47 -7.72 -10.77
CA GLN A 102 11.82 -7.69 -10.22
C GLN A 102 11.83 -7.46 -8.71
N PHE A 103 10.95 -6.59 -8.20
CA PHE A 103 10.83 -6.37 -6.77
C PHE A 103 10.44 -7.65 -6.01
N SER A 104 9.36 -8.32 -6.44
CA SER A 104 8.90 -9.54 -5.79
C SER A 104 9.91 -10.69 -5.93
N TYR A 105 10.61 -10.77 -7.07
CA TYR A 105 11.68 -11.72 -7.29
C TYR A 105 12.84 -11.50 -6.30
N LEU A 106 13.35 -10.27 -6.18
CA LEU A 106 14.45 -9.95 -5.27
C LEU A 106 14.12 -10.24 -3.80
N VAL A 107 12.88 -9.90 -3.38
CA VAL A 107 12.42 -10.21 -2.02
C VAL A 107 12.35 -11.71 -1.81
N THR A 108 11.81 -12.46 -2.76
CA THR A 108 11.69 -13.92 -2.69
C THR A 108 13.07 -14.55 -2.59
N GLU A 109 13.99 -14.16 -3.46
CA GLU A 109 15.37 -14.66 -3.48
C GLU A 109 16.10 -14.39 -2.16
N ALA A 110 15.97 -13.17 -1.61
CA ALA A 110 16.59 -12.81 -0.33
C ALA A 110 16.05 -13.66 0.84
N ILE A 111 14.74 -13.89 0.88
CA ILE A 111 14.10 -14.72 1.92
C ILE A 111 14.48 -16.19 1.78
N GLU A 112 14.50 -16.74 0.56
CA GLU A 112 14.87 -18.13 0.28
C GLU A 112 16.33 -18.43 0.63
N LYS A 113 17.23 -17.48 0.39
CA LYS A 113 18.66 -17.62 0.70
C LYS A 113 18.98 -17.44 2.19
N HIS A 114 18.03 -16.95 2.99
CA HIS A 114 18.31 -16.69 4.40
C HIS A 114 18.36 -17.98 5.23
N PRO A 115 19.47 -18.31 5.93
CA PRO A 115 19.69 -19.62 6.56
C PRO A 115 18.74 -19.92 7.73
N ARG A 116 18.03 -18.93 8.26
CA ARG A 116 17.07 -19.07 9.37
C ARG A 116 15.62 -19.01 8.96
N ILE A 117 15.31 -18.81 7.66
CA ILE A 117 13.93 -18.75 7.17
C ILE A 117 13.64 -20.00 6.35
N THR A 118 12.54 -20.67 6.70
CA THR A 118 12.00 -21.78 5.91
C THR A 118 10.65 -21.38 5.37
N ILE A 119 10.50 -21.33 4.05
CA ILE A 119 9.22 -21.05 3.40
C ILE A 119 8.42 -22.34 3.28
N LEU A 120 7.20 -22.33 3.77
CA LEU A 120 6.23 -23.43 3.64
C LEU A 120 5.08 -22.97 2.76
N ARG A 121 4.96 -23.56 1.58
CA ARG A 121 3.90 -23.28 0.61
C ARG A 121 2.63 -24.03 1.00
N GLN A 122 1.95 -23.50 1.99
CA GLN A 122 0.75 -24.09 2.58
C GLN A 122 -0.15 -23.01 3.17
N GLU A 123 -1.46 -23.18 3.02
CA GLU A 123 -2.45 -22.36 3.73
C GLU A 123 -2.52 -22.77 5.20
N ILE A 124 -2.53 -21.79 6.10
CA ILE A 124 -2.83 -21.96 7.52
C ILE A 124 -4.24 -21.47 7.78
N ILE A 125 -5.08 -22.38 8.23
CA ILE A 125 -6.49 -22.11 8.60
C ILE A 125 -6.72 -22.13 10.12
N ARG A 126 -5.74 -22.60 10.90
CA ARG A 126 -5.76 -22.60 12.38
C ARG A 126 -4.53 -21.89 12.89
N ILE A 127 -4.74 -20.94 13.81
CA ILE A 127 -3.64 -20.17 14.39
C ILE A 127 -2.84 -21.06 15.33
N PRO A 128 -1.51 -21.26 15.08
CA PRO A 128 -0.67 -22.12 15.91
C PRO A 128 -0.53 -21.61 17.35
N GLU A 129 -0.21 -22.52 18.28
CA GLU A 129 0.07 -22.17 19.69
C GLU A 129 1.44 -21.55 19.90
N GLU A 130 2.38 -21.75 18.98
CA GLU A 130 3.71 -21.14 18.99
C GLU A 130 3.63 -19.61 18.86
N THR A 131 4.76 -18.93 19.10
CA THR A 131 4.86 -17.50 18.83
C THR A 131 4.58 -17.26 17.35
N THR A 132 3.54 -16.49 17.06
CA THR A 132 3.00 -16.33 15.70
C THR A 132 2.81 -14.86 15.33
N ILE A 133 3.13 -14.52 14.08
CA ILE A 133 2.77 -13.24 13.46
C ILE A 133 1.75 -13.49 12.37
N ILE A 134 0.59 -12.84 12.44
CA ILE A 134 -0.43 -12.85 11.38
C ILE A 134 -0.19 -11.64 10.47
N ALA A 135 0.26 -11.91 9.25
CA ALA A 135 0.57 -10.90 8.23
C ALA A 135 -0.10 -11.25 6.89
N SER A 136 -1.28 -11.86 6.96
CA SER A 136 -2.06 -12.36 5.82
C SER A 136 -2.61 -11.28 4.88
N GLY A 137 -2.51 -10.02 5.31
CA GLY A 137 -2.88 -8.85 4.51
C GLY A 137 -4.39 -8.71 4.28
N PRO A 138 -4.78 -7.91 3.27
CA PRO A 138 -6.19 -7.59 3.02
C PRO A 138 -6.98 -8.75 2.42
N LEU A 139 -6.30 -9.67 1.75
CA LEU A 139 -6.90 -10.82 1.05
C LEU A 139 -6.72 -12.12 1.86
N THR A 140 -6.93 -12.02 3.16
CA THR A 140 -6.88 -13.17 4.09
C THR A 140 -7.87 -14.24 3.63
N SER A 141 -7.43 -15.51 3.64
CA SER A 141 -8.26 -16.65 3.22
C SER A 141 -9.46 -16.85 4.12
N HIS A 142 -10.51 -17.49 3.60
CA HIS A 142 -11.75 -17.72 4.33
C HIS A 142 -11.51 -18.54 5.62
N GLY A 143 -10.74 -19.63 5.54
CA GLY A 143 -10.47 -20.48 6.70
C GLY A 143 -9.68 -19.75 7.81
N LEU A 144 -8.72 -18.89 7.45
CA LEU A 144 -8.02 -18.06 8.44
C LEU A 144 -8.92 -16.96 9.00
N CYS A 145 -9.80 -16.36 8.17
CA CYS A 145 -10.80 -15.39 8.65
C CYS A 145 -11.73 -16.01 9.70
N GLU A 146 -12.24 -17.21 9.47
CA GLU A 146 -13.08 -17.92 10.45
C GLU A 146 -12.34 -18.18 11.76
N SER A 147 -11.09 -18.63 11.69
CA SER A 147 -10.25 -18.81 12.88
C SER A 147 -10.02 -17.51 13.65
N LEU A 148 -9.83 -16.39 12.94
CA LEU A 148 -9.69 -15.07 13.55
C LEU A 148 -10.98 -14.62 14.22
N ILE A 149 -12.14 -14.77 13.57
CA ILE A 149 -13.45 -14.43 14.13
C ILE A 149 -13.70 -15.24 15.42
N ASN A 150 -13.45 -16.55 15.38
CA ASN A 150 -13.62 -17.42 16.54
C ASN A 150 -12.70 -17.04 17.72
N MET A 151 -11.46 -16.60 17.44
CA MET A 151 -10.51 -16.19 18.46
C MET A 151 -10.83 -14.81 19.03
N ILE A 152 -11.25 -13.87 18.17
CA ILE A 152 -11.47 -12.46 18.53
C ILE A 152 -12.88 -12.26 19.12
N GLY A 153 -13.83 -13.08 18.75
CA GLY A 153 -15.22 -13.00 19.23
C GLY A 153 -16.03 -11.85 18.62
N CYS A 154 -15.54 -11.24 17.56
CA CYS A 154 -16.23 -10.18 16.84
C CYS A 154 -15.95 -10.25 15.32
N ASP A 155 -16.86 -9.67 14.53
CA ASP A 155 -16.72 -9.61 13.09
C ASP A 155 -15.54 -8.73 12.68
N ASN A 156 -14.80 -9.17 11.66
CA ASN A 156 -13.75 -8.36 11.05
C ASN A 156 -14.36 -7.16 10.31
N LEU A 157 -13.69 -6.01 10.40
CA LEU A 157 -14.03 -4.86 9.60
C LEU A 157 -13.54 -5.07 8.15
N TYR A 158 -14.20 -4.43 7.21
CA TYR A 158 -13.77 -4.46 5.81
C TYR A 158 -14.01 -3.12 5.10
N PHE A 159 -13.29 -2.92 4.01
CA PHE A 159 -13.51 -1.84 3.05
C PHE A 159 -13.20 -2.34 1.63
N TYR A 160 -13.63 -1.60 0.63
CA TYR A 160 -13.36 -1.92 -0.77
C TYR A 160 -12.21 -1.08 -1.32
N ASP A 161 -11.33 -1.73 -2.07
CA ASP A 161 -10.20 -1.12 -2.79
C ASP A 161 -10.26 -1.53 -4.25
N ALA A 162 -9.85 -0.65 -5.14
CA ALA A 162 -9.86 -0.88 -6.58
C ALA A 162 -8.46 -0.76 -7.19
N ILE A 163 -8.20 -1.56 -8.21
CA ILE A 163 -6.95 -1.58 -8.97
C ILE A 163 -7.13 -0.74 -10.24
N ALA A 164 -6.08 0.01 -10.61
CA ALA A 164 -6.04 0.76 -11.86
C ALA A 164 -5.60 -0.10 -13.05
N PRO A 165 -6.11 0.16 -14.27
CA PRO A 165 -5.69 -0.51 -15.48
C PRO A 165 -4.23 -0.25 -15.85
N ILE A 166 -3.63 -1.19 -16.61
CA ILE A 166 -2.30 -1.08 -17.21
C ILE A 166 -2.44 -1.23 -18.71
N VAL A 167 -1.79 -0.34 -19.48
CA VAL A 167 -1.77 -0.34 -20.94
C VAL A 167 -0.36 -0.60 -21.49
N SER A 168 -0.30 -1.15 -22.71
CA SER A 168 0.95 -1.31 -23.46
C SER A 168 1.44 0.02 -24.00
N PHE A 169 2.77 0.27 -23.92
CA PHE A 169 3.39 1.49 -24.45
C PHE A 169 3.17 1.65 -25.96
N ASP A 170 3.30 0.56 -26.72
CA ASP A 170 3.17 0.58 -28.18
C ASP A 170 1.77 1.00 -28.67
N SER A 171 0.78 0.93 -27.80
CA SER A 171 -0.59 1.36 -28.07
C SER A 171 -0.85 2.84 -27.72
N ILE A 172 0.14 3.56 -27.18
CA ILE A 172 0.02 4.97 -26.81
C ILE A 172 0.42 5.87 -27.98
N ASN A 173 -0.49 6.72 -28.42
CA ASN A 173 -0.19 7.70 -29.46
C ASN A 173 0.59 8.89 -28.91
N MET A 174 1.92 8.84 -29.03
CA MET A 174 2.82 9.89 -28.54
C MET A 174 2.79 11.19 -29.37
N SER A 175 2.07 11.25 -30.49
CA SER A 175 1.82 12.53 -31.18
C SER A 175 0.75 13.37 -30.48
N VAL A 176 -0.05 12.78 -29.63
CA VAL A 176 -1.09 13.42 -28.79
C VAL A 176 -0.63 13.49 -27.33
N ALA A 177 -0.16 12.37 -26.79
CA ALA A 177 0.42 12.28 -25.45
C ALA A 177 1.83 12.89 -25.41
N PHE A 178 2.26 13.30 -24.22
CA PHE A 178 3.58 13.91 -24.04
C PHE A 178 4.22 13.49 -22.72
N ARG A 179 5.55 13.44 -22.68
CA ARG A 179 6.29 13.21 -21.44
C ARG A 179 6.48 14.50 -20.67
N ALA A 180 6.13 14.51 -19.41
CA ALA A 180 6.42 15.59 -18.47
C ALA A 180 6.25 15.15 -17.01
N SER A 181 6.98 15.79 -16.12
CA SER A 181 6.74 15.73 -14.67
C SER A 181 6.14 17.02 -14.17
N ARG A 182 5.17 16.95 -13.26
CA ARG A 182 4.54 18.16 -12.68
C ARG A 182 5.57 19.04 -12.00
N TYR A 183 5.52 20.32 -12.30
CA TYR A 183 6.44 21.33 -11.76
C TYR A 183 7.92 21.01 -12.04
N TYR A 184 8.21 20.33 -13.16
CA TYR A 184 9.56 19.92 -13.55
C TYR A 184 10.28 19.06 -12.48
N ARG A 185 9.51 18.32 -11.67
CA ARG A 185 10.04 17.41 -10.65
C ARG A 185 10.11 16.00 -11.23
N GLY A 186 11.26 15.60 -11.68
CA GLY A 186 11.50 14.28 -12.27
C GLY A 186 12.97 13.90 -12.19
N LYS A 187 13.25 12.62 -12.43
CA LYS A 187 14.61 12.09 -12.57
C LYS A 187 15.11 12.15 -14.01
N GLN A 188 14.19 12.27 -14.98
CA GLN A 188 14.50 12.35 -16.40
C GLN A 188 14.25 13.77 -16.92
N ASP A 189 15.14 14.27 -17.77
CA ASP A 189 15.03 15.60 -18.38
C ASP A 189 13.74 15.76 -19.21
N VAL A 190 13.29 14.67 -19.85
CA VAL A 190 12.05 14.63 -20.64
C VAL A 190 10.79 14.41 -19.81
N GLY A 191 10.92 14.18 -18.48
CA GLY A 191 9.80 13.91 -17.56
C GLY A 191 9.48 12.42 -17.39
N ASP A 192 9.04 12.08 -16.18
CA ASP A 192 8.86 10.68 -15.73
C ASP A 192 7.50 10.08 -16.05
N TYR A 193 6.52 10.89 -16.45
CA TYR A 193 5.15 10.46 -16.75
C TYR A 193 4.81 10.75 -18.22
N ILE A 194 4.01 9.86 -18.80
CA ILE A 194 3.28 10.17 -20.04
C ILE A 194 1.96 10.80 -19.64
N ASN A 195 1.60 11.89 -20.31
CA ASN A 195 0.41 12.69 -20.01
C ASN A 195 -0.50 12.72 -21.23
N CYS A 196 -1.74 12.27 -21.06
CA CYS A 196 -2.79 12.27 -22.07
C CYS A 196 -3.69 13.49 -21.81
N PRO A 197 -3.55 14.59 -22.60
CA PRO A 197 -4.28 15.83 -22.36
C PRO A 197 -5.70 15.76 -22.91
N MET A 198 -6.66 16.36 -22.20
CA MET A 198 -8.04 16.53 -22.68
C MET A 198 -8.37 18.00 -22.81
N SER A 199 -9.10 18.36 -23.88
CA SER A 199 -9.84 19.62 -23.99
C SER A 199 -11.06 19.58 -23.07
N HIS A 200 -11.78 20.72 -22.97
CA HIS A 200 -13.03 20.81 -22.23
C HIS A 200 -14.07 19.83 -22.81
N ASP A 201 -14.27 19.84 -24.12
CA ASP A 201 -15.30 19.02 -24.78
C ASP A 201 -14.99 17.53 -24.68
N GLN A 202 -13.73 17.13 -24.82
CA GLN A 202 -13.28 15.74 -24.63
C GLN A 202 -13.50 15.28 -23.17
N TYR A 203 -13.26 16.16 -22.21
CA TYR A 203 -13.53 15.87 -20.82
C TYR A 203 -15.02 15.71 -20.52
N GLU A 204 -15.88 16.52 -21.13
CA GLU A 204 -17.33 16.40 -20.96
C GLU A 204 -17.83 15.04 -21.47
N VAL A 205 -17.41 14.62 -22.66
CA VAL A 205 -17.76 13.30 -23.23
C VAL A 205 -17.26 12.16 -22.33
N PHE A 206 -16.01 12.25 -21.87
CA PHE A 206 -15.41 11.28 -20.96
C PHE A 206 -16.18 11.23 -19.62
N PHE A 207 -16.51 12.37 -19.05
CA PHE A 207 -17.20 12.47 -17.77
C PHE A 207 -18.62 11.90 -17.84
N GLU A 208 -19.39 12.26 -18.86
CA GLU A 208 -20.75 11.74 -19.07
C GLU A 208 -20.74 10.22 -19.30
N PHE A 209 -19.78 9.71 -20.05
CA PHE A 209 -19.63 8.26 -20.20
C PHE A 209 -19.35 7.59 -18.85
N LEU A 210 -18.41 8.14 -18.06
CA LEU A 210 -18.01 7.58 -16.77
C LEU A 210 -19.16 7.54 -15.75
N LEU A 211 -20.06 8.54 -15.79
CA LEU A 211 -21.25 8.57 -14.93
C LEU A 211 -22.27 7.48 -15.26
N ASN A 212 -22.39 7.12 -16.54
CA ASN A 212 -23.38 6.18 -17.05
C ASN A 212 -22.82 4.75 -17.21
N ALA A 213 -21.50 4.57 -17.10
CA ALA A 213 -20.86 3.29 -17.27
C ALA A 213 -21.27 2.27 -16.20
N GLU A 214 -21.46 1.03 -16.63
CA GLU A 214 -21.87 -0.06 -15.75
C GLU A 214 -20.71 -0.57 -14.90
N ALA A 215 -20.91 -0.60 -13.59
CA ALA A 215 -20.01 -1.25 -12.66
C ALA A 215 -20.33 -2.74 -12.50
N ILE A 216 -19.33 -3.51 -12.08
CA ILE A 216 -19.52 -4.90 -11.68
C ILE A 216 -20.32 -4.90 -10.37
N GLU A 217 -21.43 -5.64 -10.33
CA GLU A 217 -22.12 -5.91 -9.09
C GLU A 217 -21.22 -6.69 -8.13
N LEU A 218 -21.21 -6.30 -6.86
CA LEU A 218 -20.51 -7.04 -5.82
C LEU A 218 -21.07 -8.47 -5.80
N ARG A 219 -20.22 -9.47 -5.98
CA ARG A 219 -20.63 -10.88 -6.06
C ARG A 219 -21.42 -11.25 -4.79
N GLU A 220 -22.44 -12.12 -4.93
CA GLU A 220 -23.25 -12.64 -3.79
C GLU A 220 -22.40 -13.24 -2.66
N PHE A 221 -21.27 -13.82 -2.99
CA PHE A 221 -20.24 -14.29 -2.04
C PHE A 221 -19.72 -13.16 -1.14
N GLU A 222 -19.53 -11.95 -1.68
CA GLU A 222 -19.16 -10.77 -0.91
C GLU A 222 -20.35 -10.20 -0.13
N GLY A 223 -21.57 -10.51 -0.55
CA GLY A 223 -22.82 -10.20 0.14
C GLY A 223 -23.20 -11.17 1.24
N GLN A 224 -22.75 -12.44 1.19
CA GLN A 224 -23.08 -13.48 2.20
C GLN A 224 -22.30 -13.31 3.51
N LEU A 225 -21.19 -12.61 3.52
CA LEU A 225 -20.55 -12.11 4.74
C LEU A 225 -21.27 -10.84 5.24
N LYS A 226 -22.60 -10.88 5.30
CA LYS A 226 -23.45 -9.77 5.76
C LYS A 226 -23.21 -9.34 7.21
N ASN A 227 -22.35 -10.03 7.93
CA ASN A 227 -22.08 -9.80 9.34
C ASN A 227 -20.79 -9.00 9.61
N GLY A 228 -20.07 -8.52 8.59
CA GLY A 228 -18.92 -7.66 8.80
C GLY A 228 -19.34 -6.19 8.89
N VAL A 229 -18.80 -5.46 9.85
CA VAL A 229 -19.06 -4.03 10.02
C VAL A 229 -18.20 -3.24 9.01
N THR A 230 -18.84 -2.37 8.21
CA THR A 230 -18.09 -1.43 7.35
C THR A 230 -17.33 -0.42 8.22
N ALA A 231 -16.08 -0.11 7.84
CA ALA A 231 -15.28 0.89 8.51
C ALA A 231 -15.92 2.29 8.36
N GLY A 232 -16.60 2.75 9.38
CA GLY A 232 -17.32 4.02 9.39
C GLY A 232 -18.50 4.07 8.40
N SER A 233 -18.98 5.27 8.09
CA SER A 233 -20.09 5.52 7.14
C SER A 233 -19.69 5.40 5.66
N ARG A 234 -18.43 5.04 5.34
CA ARG A 234 -17.88 5.06 3.98
C ARG A 234 -17.53 3.65 3.50
N GLN A 235 -18.12 3.28 2.39
CA GLN A 235 -17.92 1.98 1.74
C GLN A 235 -16.54 1.82 1.10
N TYR A 236 -15.85 2.93 0.74
CA TYR A 236 -14.56 2.96 0.05
C TYR A 236 -13.52 3.76 0.83
N PHE A 237 -12.27 3.31 0.76
CA PHE A 237 -11.15 4.09 1.25
C PHE A 237 -10.87 5.28 0.31
N GLU A 238 -10.77 6.50 0.86
CA GLU A 238 -10.60 7.74 0.07
C GLU A 238 -9.39 7.70 -0.88
N GLY A 239 -8.30 7.04 -0.49
CA GLY A 239 -7.07 6.98 -1.28
C GLY A 239 -7.12 6.03 -2.48
N CYS A 240 -8.08 5.10 -2.51
CA CYS A 240 -8.24 4.08 -3.55
C CYS A 240 -9.68 4.02 -4.10
N MET A 241 -10.38 5.15 -4.00
CA MET A 241 -11.75 5.27 -4.48
C MET A 241 -11.83 5.08 -5.98
N PRO A 242 -12.78 4.26 -6.49
CA PRO A 242 -13.00 4.11 -7.92
C PRO A 242 -13.29 5.44 -8.62
N ILE A 243 -12.76 5.61 -9.83
CA ILE A 243 -12.86 6.87 -10.57
C ILE A 243 -14.31 7.23 -10.90
N GLU A 244 -15.17 6.25 -11.15
CA GLU A 244 -16.62 6.44 -11.35
C GLU A 244 -17.33 6.92 -10.08
N VAL A 245 -16.84 6.52 -8.90
CA VAL A 245 -17.35 7.00 -7.60
C VAL A 245 -16.91 8.44 -7.36
N ILE A 246 -15.66 8.78 -7.72
CA ILE A 246 -15.18 10.18 -7.66
C ILE A 246 -15.99 11.07 -8.62
N ALA A 247 -16.31 10.59 -9.83
CA ALA A 247 -17.09 11.31 -10.81
C ALA A 247 -18.50 11.69 -10.28
N ARG A 248 -19.15 10.78 -9.56
CA ARG A 248 -20.46 11.03 -8.91
C ARG A 248 -20.44 12.16 -7.87
N ARG A 249 -19.26 12.56 -7.38
CA ARG A 249 -19.09 13.75 -6.51
C ARG A 249 -19.11 15.07 -7.30
N GLY A 250 -19.15 15.00 -8.63
CA GLY A 250 -19.26 16.12 -9.54
C GLY A 250 -18.02 16.35 -10.41
N LYS A 251 -18.22 17.06 -11.53
CA LYS A 251 -17.19 17.32 -12.56
C LYS A 251 -15.85 17.83 -12.01
N LYS A 252 -15.89 18.71 -11.02
CA LYS A 252 -14.68 19.30 -10.43
C LYS A 252 -13.88 18.29 -9.58
N ALA A 253 -14.50 17.23 -9.05
CA ALA A 253 -13.84 16.27 -8.19
C ALA A 253 -12.67 15.57 -8.92
N LEU A 254 -12.84 15.18 -10.17
CA LEU A 254 -11.78 14.59 -11.00
C LEU A 254 -10.67 15.60 -11.33
N LEU A 255 -11.03 16.86 -11.61
CA LEU A 255 -10.07 17.94 -11.97
C LEU A 255 -9.20 18.40 -10.80
N PHE A 256 -9.69 18.27 -9.56
CA PHE A 256 -8.90 18.49 -8.34
C PHE A 256 -8.24 17.20 -7.82
N GLY A 257 -8.64 16.05 -8.34
CA GLY A 257 -8.18 14.71 -8.00
C GLY A 257 -7.26 14.09 -9.08
N PRO A 258 -7.64 12.90 -9.61
CA PRO A 258 -6.77 12.11 -10.50
C PRO A 258 -6.47 12.78 -11.85
N LEU A 259 -7.41 13.56 -12.40
CA LEU A 259 -7.25 14.20 -13.71
C LEU A 259 -6.76 15.64 -13.65
N ARG A 260 -6.15 16.04 -12.55
CA ARG A 260 -5.69 17.41 -12.30
C ARG A 260 -4.67 17.86 -13.36
N PRO A 261 -4.88 19.01 -14.05
CA PRO A 261 -3.95 19.50 -15.08
C PRO A 261 -2.84 20.42 -14.54
N VAL A 262 -2.93 20.85 -13.28
CA VAL A 262 -2.03 21.87 -12.69
C VAL A 262 -0.59 21.39 -12.63
N GLY A 263 0.35 22.26 -13.04
CA GLY A 263 1.79 21.97 -13.08
C GLY A 263 2.27 21.28 -14.36
N LEU A 264 1.39 21.17 -15.37
CA LEU A 264 1.69 20.64 -16.69
C LEU A 264 1.39 21.67 -17.79
N VAL A 265 2.24 21.70 -18.81
CA VAL A 265 2.04 22.43 -20.06
C VAL A 265 2.15 21.41 -21.19
N ASN A 266 1.18 21.41 -22.10
CA ASN A 266 1.22 20.55 -23.28
C ASN A 266 2.20 21.17 -24.29
N PRO A 267 3.30 20.48 -24.64
CA PRO A 267 4.31 21.02 -25.56
C PRO A 267 3.79 21.21 -26.99
N HIS A 268 2.76 20.45 -27.39
CA HIS A 268 2.16 20.59 -28.73
C HIS A 268 1.31 21.85 -28.88
N THR A 269 0.79 22.40 -27.80
CA THR A 269 -0.10 23.58 -27.84
C THR A 269 0.45 24.80 -27.10
N GLY A 270 1.50 24.63 -26.28
CA GLY A 270 2.01 25.64 -25.37
C GLY A 270 1.06 26.04 -24.23
N LYS A 271 -0.07 25.34 -24.09
CA LYS A 271 -1.13 25.68 -23.11
C LYS A 271 -1.30 24.59 -22.06
N ARG A 272 -1.87 24.97 -20.91
CA ARG A 272 -2.32 24.00 -19.90
C ARG A 272 -3.56 23.27 -20.41
N PRO A 273 -3.58 21.93 -20.39
CA PRO A 273 -4.78 21.14 -20.71
C PRO A 273 -5.94 21.45 -19.74
N TYR A 274 -7.16 21.13 -20.13
CA TYR A 274 -8.32 21.20 -19.23
C TYR A 274 -8.27 20.08 -18.20
N ALA A 275 -8.01 18.84 -18.63
CA ALA A 275 -7.79 17.69 -17.78
C ALA A 275 -6.59 16.87 -18.32
N VAL A 276 -6.01 15.99 -17.50
CA VAL A 276 -4.90 15.12 -17.89
C VAL A 276 -5.02 13.77 -17.23
N VAL A 277 -4.99 12.69 -18.00
CA VAL A 277 -4.72 11.34 -17.50
C VAL A 277 -3.20 11.14 -17.51
N GLN A 278 -2.61 10.79 -16.35
CA GLN A 278 -1.19 10.49 -16.24
C GLN A 278 -0.96 8.98 -16.28
N LEU A 279 0.04 8.57 -17.04
CA LEU A 279 0.50 7.19 -17.13
C LEU A 279 1.89 7.10 -16.48
N ARG A 280 2.04 6.14 -15.57
CA ARG A 280 3.31 5.87 -14.89
C ARG A 280 3.89 4.55 -15.39
N GLN A 281 5.19 4.55 -15.68
CA GLN A 281 5.90 3.34 -16.05
C GLN A 281 5.74 2.25 -14.98
N ASP A 282 5.44 1.02 -15.40
CA ASP A 282 5.12 -0.11 -14.51
C ASP A 282 6.21 -1.20 -14.49
N ASN A 283 7.12 -1.21 -15.50
CA ASN A 283 8.26 -2.14 -15.57
C ASN A 283 9.53 -1.46 -16.07
N LEU A 284 10.70 -2.05 -15.82
CA LEU A 284 12.01 -1.51 -16.24
C LEU A 284 12.15 -1.39 -17.76
N ALA A 285 11.57 -2.32 -18.50
CA ALA A 285 11.61 -2.28 -19.98
C ALA A 285 10.85 -1.09 -20.58
N GLY A 286 10.02 -0.37 -19.79
CA GLY A 286 9.23 0.76 -20.27
C GLY A 286 8.11 0.38 -21.24
N THR A 287 7.71 -0.90 -21.27
CA THR A 287 6.69 -1.41 -22.17
C THR A 287 5.28 -1.36 -21.59
N LEU A 288 5.14 -1.18 -20.26
CA LEU A 288 3.87 -1.17 -19.55
C LEU A 288 3.67 0.13 -18.76
N TYR A 289 2.45 0.67 -18.82
CA TYR A 289 2.10 1.93 -18.14
C TYR A 289 0.80 1.82 -17.37
N ASN A 290 0.84 2.19 -16.09
CA ASN A 290 -0.31 2.22 -15.19
C ASN A 290 -1.02 3.57 -15.26
N LEU A 291 -2.36 3.57 -15.38
CA LEU A 291 -3.18 4.79 -15.32
C LEU A 291 -3.26 5.29 -13.88
N VAL A 292 -2.64 6.43 -13.60
CA VAL A 292 -2.53 6.97 -12.23
C VAL A 292 -3.87 7.52 -11.75
N GLY A 293 -4.34 7.01 -10.60
CA GLY A 293 -5.61 7.45 -10.01
C GLY A 293 -6.86 6.95 -10.75
N PHE A 294 -6.70 5.94 -11.61
CA PHE A 294 -7.77 5.37 -12.43
C PHE A 294 -8.25 4.01 -11.90
N GLN A 295 -8.27 3.84 -10.57
CA GLN A 295 -8.87 2.68 -9.95
C GLN A 295 -10.33 2.58 -10.39
N THR A 296 -10.83 1.39 -10.71
CA THR A 296 -12.19 1.25 -11.24
C THR A 296 -12.79 -0.13 -10.95
N ASN A 297 -14.11 -0.16 -10.77
CA ASN A 297 -14.94 -1.36 -10.72
C ASN A 297 -15.85 -1.50 -11.94
N LEU A 298 -15.59 -0.76 -13.00
CA LEU A 298 -16.35 -0.86 -14.23
C LEU A 298 -16.23 -2.25 -14.87
N LYS A 299 -17.30 -2.69 -15.55
CA LYS A 299 -17.25 -3.90 -16.39
C LYS A 299 -16.15 -3.78 -17.43
N ILE A 300 -15.55 -4.92 -17.86
CA ILE A 300 -14.43 -4.95 -18.81
C ILE A 300 -14.76 -4.21 -20.11
N ALA A 301 -16.00 -4.35 -20.61
CA ALA A 301 -16.45 -3.63 -21.80
C ALA A 301 -16.42 -2.11 -21.61
N GLU A 302 -16.88 -1.63 -20.48
CA GLU A 302 -16.88 -0.22 -20.11
C GLU A 302 -15.45 0.32 -19.95
N GLN A 303 -14.55 -0.46 -19.33
CA GLN A 303 -13.14 -0.07 -19.22
C GLN A 303 -12.47 0.09 -20.59
N LYS A 304 -12.79 -0.78 -21.55
CA LYS A 304 -12.30 -0.62 -22.93
C LYS A 304 -12.80 0.66 -23.58
N GLN A 305 -14.06 1.00 -23.39
CA GLN A 305 -14.65 2.20 -23.98
C GLN A 305 -14.11 3.47 -23.32
N ILE A 306 -14.08 3.55 -21.98
CA ILE A 306 -13.61 4.74 -21.29
C ILE A 306 -12.13 5.05 -21.57
N ILE A 307 -11.28 4.03 -21.71
CA ILE A 307 -9.86 4.22 -22.05
C ILE A 307 -9.71 4.78 -23.47
N ARG A 308 -10.52 4.33 -24.43
CA ARG A 308 -10.51 4.84 -25.80
C ARG A 308 -11.01 6.28 -25.94
N LEU A 309 -11.75 6.80 -24.96
CA LEU A 309 -12.14 8.21 -24.90
C LEU A 309 -10.99 9.12 -24.41
N ILE A 310 -9.89 8.56 -23.95
CA ILE A 310 -8.73 9.33 -23.50
C ILE A 310 -7.84 9.65 -24.71
N PRO A 311 -7.62 10.94 -25.06
CA PRO A 311 -6.76 11.31 -26.18
C PRO A 311 -5.35 10.73 -26.03
N GLY A 312 -4.90 10.04 -27.09
CA GLY A 312 -3.65 9.29 -27.09
C GLY A 312 -3.79 7.83 -26.67
N LEU A 313 -4.99 7.40 -26.23
CA LEU A 313 -5.30 5.99 -25.89
C LEU A 313 -6.46 5.43 -26.75
N GLU A 314 -6.78 6.02 -27.88
CA GLU A 314 -7.87 5.59 -28.76
C GLU A 314 -7.68 4.14 -29.24
N ALA A 315 -6.41 3.74 -29.45
CA ALA A 315 -6.01 2.36 -29.77
C ALA A 315 -5.43 1.62 -28.55
N GLY A 316 -5.65 2.14 -27.33
CA GLY A 316 -5.03 1.64 -26.11
C GLY A 316 -5.29 0.15 -25.86
N GLU A 317 -4.22 -0.64 -25.78
CA GLU A 317 -4.26 -2.06 -25.44
C GLU A 317 -4.14 -2.24 -23.93
N ILE A 318 -5.22 -2.76 -23.31
CA ILE A 318 -5.27 -3.01 -21.87
C ILE A 318 -4.65 -4.37 -21.56
N VAL A 319 -3.48 -4.37 -20.95
CA VAL A 319 -2.76 -5.58 -20.51
C VAL A 319 -3.32 -6.10 -19.18
N ARG A 320 -3.78 -5.20 -18.32
CA ARG A 320 -4.42 -5.52 -17.04
C ARG A 320 -5.62 -4.62 -16.81
N TYR A 321 -6.77 -5.23 -16.55
CA TYR A 321 -8.00 -4.50 -16.21
C TYR A 321 -8.03 -4.08 -14.74
N GLY A 322 -8.72 -2.98 -14.48
CA GLY A 322 -9.10 -2.60 -13.12
C GLY A 322 -10.06 -3.62 -12.50
N GLN A 323 -9.90 -3.85 -11.22
CA GLN A 323 -10.77 -4.74 -10.44
C GLN A 323 -10.94 -4.20 -9.03
N MET A 324 -12.09 -4.47 -8.41
CA MET A 324 -12.31 -4.18 -7.01
C MET A 324 -12.08 -5.43 -6.15
N HIS A 325 -11.51 -5.22 -4.97
CA HIS A 325 -11.28 -6.24 -3.96
C HIS A 325 -11.85 -5.78 -2.62
N ARG A 326 -12.36 -6.74 -1.85
CA ARG A 326 -12.71 -6.54 -0.46
C ARG A 326 -11.44 -6.73 0.38
N ASN A 327 -11.12 -5.72 1.18
CA ASN A 327 -9.99 -5.74 2.10
C ASN A 327 -10.50 -6.00 3.52
N THR A 328 -9.98 -7.05 4.16
CA THR A 328 -10.29 -7.41 5.54
C THR A 328 -9.25 -6.83 6.49
N PHE A 329 -9.68 -6.31 7.63
CA PHE A 329 -8.82 -5.90 8.73
C PHE A 329 -9.51 -6.13 10.08
N ILE A 330 -8.71 -6.18 11.16
CA ILE A 330 -9.21 -6.38 12.53
C ILE A 330 -9.48 -5.04 13.22
N PHE A 331 -10.31 -5.06 14.25
CA PHE A 331 -10.55 -3.88 15.08
C PHE A 331 -9.39 -3.65 16.07
N SER A 332 -8.25 -3.20 15.55
CA SER A 332 -6.99 -3.05 16.29
C SER A 332 -7.07 -2.20 17.57
N PRO A 333 -7.91 -1.13 17.66
CA PRO A 333 -8.02 -0.36 18.89
C PRO A 333 -8.42 -1.19 20.13
N ALA A 334 -9.23 -2.22 19.95
CA ALA A 334 -9.60 -3.13 21.05
C ALA A 334 -8.61 -4.29 21.22
N LEU A 335 -7.86 -4.66 20.18
CA LEU A 335 -7.19 -5.95 20.07
C LEU A 335 -5.66 -5.86 20.23
N LEU A 336 -5.03 -4.76 19.81
CA LEU A 336 -3.58 -4.66 19.74
C LEU A 336 -2.99 -3.64 20.69
N ASN A 337 -1.76 -3.92 21.12
CA ASN A 337 -0.85 -2.94 21.72
C ASN A 337 -0.05 -2.21 20.63
N PRO A 338 0.53 -1.02 20.89
CA PRO A 338 1.38 -0.33 19.93
C PRO A 338 2.62 -1.12 19.46
N THR A 339 2.98 -2.15 20.21
CA THR A 339 4.01 -3.15 19.88
C THR A 339 3.59 -4.16 18.81
N MET A 340 2.37 -4.03 18.27
CA MET A 340 1.71 -4.99 17.36
C MET A 340 1.36 -6.34 18.00
N GLN A 341 1.50 -6.46 19.31
CA GLN A 341 1.14 -7.65 20.09
C GLN A 341 -0.38 -7.71 20.34
N PHE A 342 -0.97 -8.89 20.23
CA PHE A 342 -2.36 -9.13 20.58
C PHE A 342 -2.54 -9.11 22.10
N ARG A 343 -3.51 -8.33 22.61
CA ARG A 343 -3.69 -8.09 24.05
C ARG A 343 -4.03 -9.35 24.84
N ASN A 344 -4.85 -10.23 24.26
CA ASN A 344 -5.35 -11.41 24.95
C ASN A 344 -4.45 -12.65 24.81
N ARG A 345 -3.37 -12.56 24.01
CA ARG A 345 -2.41 -13.64 23.80
C ARG A 345 -1.01 -13.11 23.53
N ALA A 346 -0.14 -13.18 24.53
CA ALA A 346 1.16 -12.52 24.53
C ALA A 346 2.14 -13.03 23.43
N ASN A 347 1.98 -14.27 22.93
CA ASN A 347 2.80 -14.83 21.87
C ASN A 347 2.18 -14.68 20.47
N LEU A 348 1.20 -13.77 20.30
CA LEU A 348 0.56 -13.49 19.03
C LEU A 348 0.75 -12.02 18.64
N PHE A 349 1.19 -11.80 17.40
CA PHE A 349 1.41 -10.48 16.83
C PHE A 349 0.67 -10.34 15.50
N PHE A 350 0.42 -9.10 15.09
CA PHE A 350 -0.16 -8.78 13.79
C PHE A 350 0.70 -7.76 13.05
N GLY A 351 0.74 -7.86 11.72
CA GLY A 351 1.44 -6.91 10.87
C GLY A 351 0.77 -6.70 9.51
N GLY A 352 0.98 -5.54 8.92
CA GLY A 352 0.45 -5.20 7.61
C GLY A 352 -0.98 -4.68 7.64
N GLN A 353 -1.59 -4.66 6.47
CA GLN A 353 -2.90 -4.03 6.26
C GLN A 353 -4.02 -4.63 7.10
N ILE A 354 -3.90 -5.90 7.49
CA ILE A 354 -4.86 -6.53 8.41
C ILE A 354 -4.99 -5.80 9.75
N THR A 355 -3.99 -5.01 10.16
CA THR A 355 -4.02 -4.19 11.38
C THR A 355 -4.74 -2.84 11.21
N GLY A 356 -5.24 -2.52 10.02
CA GLY A 356 -5.83 -1.22 9.71
C GLY A 356 -4.83 -0.14 9.35
N VAL A 357 -3.56 -0.46 9.08
CA VAL A 357 -2.68 0.46 8.35
C VAL A 357 -2.96 0.38 6.86
N GLU A 358 -2.84 1.50 6.17
CA GLU A 358 -3.09 1.59 4.73
C GLU A 358 -1.81 1.93 3.97
N GLY A 359 -1.60 1.20 2.87
CA GLY A 359 -0.48 1.38 1.95
C GLY A 359 0.72 0.48 2.22
N TYR A 360 1.49 0.21 1.15
CA TYR A 360 2.60 -0.74 1.15
C TYR A 360 3.66 -0.44 2.21
N VAL A 361 4.08 0.83 2.32
CA VAL A 361 5.15 1.22 3.26
C VAL A 361 4.69 1.10 4.72
N ALA A 362 3.44 1.42 5.02
CA ALA A 362 2.87 1.23 6.36
C ALA A 362 2.75 -0.26 6.71
N SER A 363 2.40 -1.10 5.72
CA SER A 363 2.38 -2.56 5.90
C SER A 363 3.78 -3.12 6.18
N ILE A 364 4.80 -2.66 5.45
CA ILE A 364 6.20 -3.00 5.71
C ILE A 364 6.59 -2.59 7.14
N ALA A 365 6.24 -1.36 7.56
CA ALA A 365 6.62 -0.81 8.86
C ALA A 365 6.04 -1.60 10.05
N THR A 366 4.75 -1.95 9.97
CA THR A 366 4.13 -2.77 11.03
C THR A 366 4.61 -4.22 11.00
N GLY A 367 4.93 -4.76 9.82
CA GLY A 367 5.60 -6.06 9.68
C GLY A 367 6.98 -6.07 10.34
N LEU A 368 7.79 -5.05 10.06
CA LEU A 368 9.11 -4.86 10.67
C LEU A 368 9.01 -4.84 12.21
N LEU A 369 8.11 -4.01 12.75
CA LEU A 369 7.95 -3.89 14.21
C LEU A 369 7.44 -5.20 14.83
N ALA A 370 6.49 -5.88 14.18
CA ALA A 370 6.00 -7.19 14.63
C ALA A 370 7.11 -8.24 14.64
N GLY A 371 7.95 -8.28 13.60
CA GLY A 371 9.09 -9.19 13.50
C GLY A 371 10.12 -8.97 14.61
N LEU A 372 10.51 -7.71 14.82
CA LEU A 372 11.42 -7.35 15.92
C LEU A 372 10.84 -7.73 17.28
N ASN A 373 9.56 -7.42 17.53
CA ASN A 373 8.95 -7.68 18.84
C ASN A 373 8.70 -9.16 19.10
N ALA A 374 8.35 -9.94 18.10
CA ALA A 374 8.26 -11.39 18.23
C ALA A 374 9.64 -12.01 18.56
N ALA A 375 10.71 -11.52 17.93
CA ALA A 375 12.06 -11.96 18.24
C ALA A 375 12.48 -11.58 19.66
N ARG A 376 12.18 -10.33 20.09
CA ARG A 376 12.46 -9.85 21.46
C ARG A 376 11.72 -10.67 22.51
N LEU A 377 10.44 -11.00 22.24
CA LEU A 377 9.67 -11.89 23.12
C LEU A 377 10.36 -13.24 23.29
N LEU A 378 10.75 -13.87 22.17
CA LEU A 378 11.44 -15.17 22.18
C LEU A 378 12.81 -15.13 22.87
N GLN A 379 13.44 -13.95 22.92
CA GLN A 379 14.71 -13.70 23.62
C GLN A 379 14.50 -13.21 25.06
N ALA A 380 13.26 -13.19 25.57
CA ALA A 380 12.90 -12.66 26.88
C ALA A 380 13.36 -11.18 27.08
N LYS A 381 13.39 -10.40 26.01
CA LYS A 381 13.70 -8.96 26.04
C LYS A 381 12.40 -8.12 26.10
N PRO A 382 12.42 -6.91 26.69
CA PRO A 382 11.28 -6.00 26.64
C PRO A 382 10.85 -5.72 25.19
N LEU A 383 9.55 -5.62 24.93
CA LEU A 383 9.05 -5.25 23.61
C LEU A 383 9.38 -3.80 23.29
N LEU A 384 9.65 -3.53 22.02
CA LEU A 384 9.92 -2.20 21.51
C LEU A 384 8.61 -1.48 21.20
N GLU A 385 8.37 -0.38 21.86
CA GLU A 385 7.35 0.59 21.50
C GLU A 385 8.03 1.83 20.94
N LEU A 386 7.76 2.18 19.69
CA LEU A 386 8.36 3.35 19.07
C LEU A 386 7.61 4.62 19.48
N PRO A 387 8.32 5.71 19.81
CA PRO A 387 7.72 6.98 20.22
C PRO A 387 6.80 7.56 19.12
N ARG A 388 5.72 8.21 19.54
CA ARG A 388 4.71 8.83 18.65
C ARG A 388 5.27 9.95 17.77
N GLU A 389 6.42 10.49 18.10
CA GLU A 389 7.18 11.46 17.32
C GLU A 389 7.76 10.87 16.05
N THR A 390 7.91 9.53 15.97
CA THR A 390 8.24 8.79 14.75
C THR A 390 6.97 8.50 13.96
N MET A 391 7.08 8.33 12.63
CA MET A 391 5.93 8.03 11.79
C MET A 391 5.43 6.60 12.02
N ILE A 392 6.34 5.63 12.25
CA ILE A 392 5.97 4.25 12.60
C ILE A 392 5.24 4.24 13.95
N GLY A 393 5.80 4.87 14.98
CA GLY A 393 5.16 4.95 16.29
C GLY A 393 3.79 5.65 16.25
N ALA A 394 3.66 6.74 15.48
CA ALA A 394 2.39 7.44 15.30
C ALA A 394 1.32 6.57 14.60
N LEU A 395 1.71 5.80 13.58
CA LEU A 395 0.80 4.84 12.92
C LEU A 395 0.36 3.75 13.89
N CYS A 396 1.30 3.13 14.60
CA CYS A 396 1.00 2.08 15.59
C CYS A 396 0.11 2.61 16.72
N TYR A 397 0.40 3.83 17.19
CA TYR A 397 -0.45 4.47 18.19
C TYR A 397 -1.87 4.74 17.67
N TYR A 398 -2.02 5.30 16.45
CA TYR A 398 -3.32 5.58 15.88
C TYR A 398 -4.18 4.31 15.78
N ILE A 399 -3.65 3.25 15.15
CA ILE A 399 -4.43 2.03 14.92
C ILE A 399 -4.82 1.30 16.22
N THR A 400 -4.13 1.58 17.33
CA THR A 400 -4.38 0.93 18.64
C THR A 400 -5.13 1.81 19.63
N HIS A 401 -5.33 3.13 19.34
CA HIS A 401 -5.96 4.09 20.23
C HIS A 401 -7.06 4.93 19.57
N ALA A 402 -7.35 4.71 18.29
CA ALA A 402 -8.42 5.43 17.62
C ALA A 402 -9.78 5.16 18.30
N MET A 403 -10.63 6.18 18.32
CA MET A 403 -11.99 6.04 18.85
C MET A 403 -12.77 5.02 18.01
N PRO A 404 -13.52 4.11 18.62
CA PRO A 404 -14.28 3.09 17.88
C PRO A 404 -15.22 3.66 16.82
N SER A 405 -15.86 4.79 17.09
CA SER A 405 -16.77 5.47 16.15
C SER A 405 -16.08 6.00 14.90
N ASP A 406 -14.77 6.30 14.97
CA ASP A 406 -14.02 7.00 13.93
C ASP A 406 -12.91 6.13 13.34
N TYR A 407 -12.77 4.87 13.81
CA TYR A 407 -11.73 3.98 13.34
C TYR A 407 -11.90 3.62 11.88
N GLN A 408 -10.89 3.94 11.11
CA GLN A 408 -10.77 3.60 9.69
C GLN A 408 -9.31 3.35 9.34
N PRO A 409 -9.02 2.62 8.25
CA PRO A 409 -7.65 2.42 7.80
C PRO A 409 -6.87 3.73 7.68
N MET A 410 -5.59 3.71 8.10
CA MET A 410 -4.76 4.91 8.21
C MET A 410 -3.45 4.75 7.45
N LYS A 411 -3.16 5.71 6.58
CA LYS A 411 -1.85 5.86 5.94
C LYS A 411 -1.01 6.92 6.64
N ALA A 412 0.32 6.85 6.43
CA ALA A 412 1.24 7.86 6.91
C ALA A 412 0.82 9.27 6.49
N ASN A 413 0.58 10.15 7.46
CA ASN A 413 0.25 11.56 7.25
C ASN A 413 0.68 12.40 8.47
N PHE A 414 0.81 13.71 8.28
CA PHE A 414 1.26 14.60 9.35
C PHE A 414 0.22 14.80 10.46
N GLY A 415 -1.06 14.50 10.20
CA GLY A 415 -2.14 14.68 11.18
C GLY A 415 -2.12 13.70 12.35
N ILE A 416 -1.41 12.57 12.20
CA ILE A 416 -1.25 11.58 13.29
C ILE A 416 -0.03 11.85 14.17
N LEU A 417 0.90 12.72 13.75
CA LEU A 417 2.08 13.08 14.54
C LEU A 417 1.71 14.08 15.63
N PRO A 418 2.29 13.98 16.83
CA PRO A 418 2.15 15.00 17.86
C PRO A 418 2.60 16.36 17.35
N PRO A 419 1.95 17.46 17.75
CA PRO A 419 2.37 18.80 17.38
C PRO A 419 3.85 19.07 17.71
N ILE A 420 4.47 19.98 16.97
CA ILE A 420 5.80 20.49 17.31
C ILE A 420 5.59 21.85 17.98
N GLU A 421 6.16 22.03 19.15
CA GLU A 421 6.25 23.34 19.78
C GLU A 421 7.23 24.20 18.99
N LEU A 422 6.73 25.31 18.46
CA LEU A 422 7.48 26.19 17.57
C LEU A 422 7.60 27.58 18.18
N GLN A 423 8.79 28.11 18.24
CA GLN A 423 9.05 29.48 18.68
C GLN A 423 8.55 30.53 17.69
N ARG A 424 8.37 30.16 16.42
CA ARG A 424 7.84 30.99 15.34
C ARG A 424 6.89 30.22 14.43
N ARG A 425 6.05 30.94 13.73
CA ARG A 425 5.18 30.34 12.70
C ARG A 425 6.02 29.89 11.51
N LEU A 426 6.03 28.58 11.22
CA LEU A 426 6.71 27.98 10.06
C LEU A 426 5.75 27.87 8.89
N ASN A 427 6.27 27.99 7.67
CA ASN A 427 5.52 27.64 6.48
C ASN A 427 5.35 26.10 6.38
N LYS A 428 4.53 25.64 5.42
CA LYS A 428 4.18 24.21 5.29
C LYS A 428 5.42 23.32 5.08
N ARG A 429 6.41 23.77 4.30
CA ARG A 429 7.62 23.01 3.98
C ARG A 429 8.58 22.98 5.18
N GLU A 430 8.81 24.11 5.82
CA GLU A 430 9.65 24.21 7.04
C GLU A 430 9.10 23.32 8.15
N ARG A 431 7.77 23.31 8.34
CA ARG A 431 7.11 22.44 9.32
C ARG A 431 7.31 20.96 8.98
N ALA A 432 7.19 20.57 7.71
CA ALA A 432 7.41 19.19 7.29
C ALA A 432 8.87 18.74 7.53
N VAL A 433 9.86 19.61 7.27
CA VAL A 433 11.26 19.35 7.56
C VAL A 433 11.49 19.23 9.09
N ALA A 434 10.86 20.08 9.88
CA ALA A 434 10.95 19.98 11.34
C ALA A 434 10.43 18.65 11.88
N TYR A 435 9.29 18.16 11.35
CA TYR A 435 8.78 16.82 11.66
C TYR A 435 9.76 15.72 11.27
N ALA A 436 10.36 15.80 10.07
CA ALA A 436 11.35 14.82 9.60
C ALA A 436 12.59 14.75 10.51
N ASN A 437 13.14 15.92 10.91
CA ASN A 437 14.29 15.99 11.79
C ASN A 437 13.97 15.45 13.19
N ARG A 438 12.80 15.81 13.74
CA ARG A 438 12.36 15.30 15.05
C ARG A 438 12.24 13.77 15.01
N SER A 439 11.55 13.23 14.01
CA SER A 439 11.38 11.80 13.82
C SER A 439 12.73 11.08 13.77
N ALA A 440 13.67 11.58 12.95
CA ALA A 440 15.00 11.00 12.81
C ALA A 440 15.76 10.94 14.13
N ASN A 441 15.81 12.06 14.87
CA ASN A 441 16.53 12.15 16.14
C ASN A 441 15.93 11.21 17.21
N VAL A 442 14.59 11.18 17.30
CA VAL A 442 13.88 10.34 18.27
C VAL A 442 14.04 8.86 17.93
N LEU A 443 13.97 8.50 16.65
CA LEU A 443 14.19 7.12 16.22
C LEU A 443 15.63 6.68 16.52
N ASP A 444 16.64 7.49 16.15
CA ASP A 444 18.04 7.17 16.38
C ASP A 444 18.35 6.98 17.89
N ALA A 445 17.69 7.72 18.77
CA ALA A 445 17.77 7.51 20.20
C ALA A 445 17.13 6.18 20.65
N SER A 446 15.97 5.83 20.05
CA SER A 446 15.22 4.62 20.40
C SER A 446 15.91 3.33 19.92
N ILE A 447 16.53 3.34 18.73
CA ILE A 447 17.19 2.14 18.17
C ILE A 447 18.60 1.89 18.69
N LYS A 448 19.25 2.88 19.34
CA LYS A 448 20.54 2.66 20.04
C LYS A 448 20.45 1.65 21.16
N CYS A 449 19.25 1.37 21.64
CA CYS A 449 18.96 0.41 22.70
C CYS A 449 18.54 -0.97 22.15
N LEU A 450 18.57 -1.19 20.83
CA LEU A 450 18.29 -2.46 20.18
C LEU A 450 19.52 -3.30 20.06
#